data_1eaaaa2ecd7db987368683cf3a31f5e8
#
_entry.id   1eaaaa2ecd7db987368683cf3a31f5e8
#
_cell.length_a   1.000
_cell.length_b   1.000
_cell.length_c   1.000
_cell.angle_alpha   90.00
_cell.angle_beta   90.00
_cell.angle_gamma   90.00
#
_symmetry.space_group_name_H-M   'P 1'
#
loop_
_entity.id
_entity.type
_entity.pdbx_description
1 polymer ?
#
loop_
_entity_poly.entity_id
_entity_poly.type
_entity_poly.pdbx_seq_one_letter_code
_entity_poly.pdbx_strand_id
1 'polypeptide(L)'
;MASIRIAMAQFDFPVGDVAGNTERIIEMIGQARDEYGAELVMFPELAVSGYPPEDLLLRPGFLYECEQAMARIAAACRGITAVVGWPQAAGAVVYNAASVLRDGLVEQTYRKRELPNYAVFDERRYFDVDPDGGSCVFEVNGIPVGLLICEDLWFAEPLADTVRAGAQLVVVPNASPYERGKHAQRDAVLAARTRESGAAIAYLNVVGGQDALVFDGASVVADGDGTVHPAAAAFVDQWLVVEYDGETRRFMPHVWMDDGDESMDALAWRAVTRGIQDYCRKNGFKKVWLGLSGGIDSALVLAMAVDAMGAENVTAVRLPSRYTAGLSNDLAAEQCQALGVKLEAVSIEPAFKGLMESLAPMFEGTAPDVTEENLQSRSRGVILMALANKFGGLLLTTGNKSEYAVGYATIYGDMCGGYAPLKDLYKTEVFGLSKWRNTVGGAPVIPPAVISRPPSAELRENQLDQDSLPAYDVLDGILYRYIDQEQSRTEIVAAGYDAAVVDRVLRLVRISEWKRHQAAPGPKVSRRAFGRERRYPISNGYKG
;
A
#
# COMPACT_ATOMS: atom_id res chain seq x y z
N MET A 1 31.28 -18.19 23.46
CA MET A 1 29.81 -18.30 23.29
C MET A 1 29.53 -18.08 21.81
N ALA A 2 28.80 -18.99 21.17
CA ALA A 2 28.46 -18.81 19.76
C ALA A 2 27.29 -17.82 19.67
N SER A 3 27.52 -16.63 19.14
CA SER A 3 26.48 -15.66 18.82
C SER A 3 26.54 -15.27 17.34
N ILE A 4 25.44 -14.74 16.82
CA ILE A 4 25.36 -14.20 15.46
C ILE A 4 24.80 -12.79 15.55
N ARG A 5 25.52 -11.82 15.01
CA ARG A 5 24.99 -10.49 14.74
C ARG A 5 24.40 -10.46 13.34
N ILE A 6 23.11 -10.17 13.26
CA ILE A 6 22.32 -10.19 12.03
C ILE A 6 21.96 -8.76 11.66
N ALA A 7 22.33 -8.34 10.46
CA ALA A 7 21.86 -7.09 9.86
C ALA A 7 20.66 -7.39 8.94
N MET A 8 19.51 -6.84 9.25
CA MET A 8 18.28 -7.01 8.48
C MET A 8 17.99 -5.71 7.72
N ALA A 9 17.97 -5.78 6.40
CA ALA A 9 17.83 -4.62 5.50
C ALA A 9 16.36 -4.31 5.23
N GLN A 10 15.67 -3.59 6.12
CA GLN A 10 14.31 -3.10 5.87
C GLN A 10 14.34 -1.87 4.96
N PHE A 11 14.38 -2.10 3.65
CA PHE A 11 14.46 -1.03 2.65
C PHE A 11 13.56 -1.32 1.45
N ASP A 12 13.24 -0.24 0.69
CA ASP A 12 12.52 -0.34 -0.59
C ASP A 12 13.49 -0.71 -1.72
N PHE A 13 13.16 -1.76 -2.47
CA PHE A 13 13.87 -2.20 -3.67
C PHE A 13 12.94 -2.00 -4.87
N PRO A 14 13.17 -0.99 -5.72
CA PRO A 14 12.29 -0.67 -6.83
C PRO A 14 12.12 -1.83 -7.81
N VAL A 15 10.87 -2.11 -8.19
CA VAL A 15 10.55 -3.15 -9.17
C VAL A 15 11.16 -2.80 -10.53
N GLY A 16 11.87 -3.77 -11.13
CA GLY A 16 12.45 -3.65 -12.46
C GLY A 16 13.81 -2.95 -12.52
N ASP A 17 14.25 -2.29 -11.45
CA ASP A 17 15.58 -1.67 -11.39
C ASP A 17 16.64 -2.68 -10.92
N VAL A 18 16.82 -3.75 -11.71
CA VAL A 18 17.77 -4.83 -11.37
C VAL A 18 19.19 -4.29 -11.18
N ALA A 19 19.61 -3.35 -12.00
CA ALA A 19 20.95 -2.76 -11.91
C ALA A 19 21.14 -1.94 -10.62
N GLY A 20 20.20 -1.03 -10.32
CA GLY A 20 20.24 -0.21 -9.11
C GLY A 20 20.13 -1.05 -7.85
N ASN A 21 19.23 -2.03 -7.81
CA ASN A 21 19.09 -2.96 -6.70
C ASN A 21 20.38 -3.77 -6.47
N THR A 22 21.05 -4.20 -7.54
CA THR A 22 22.34 -4.92 -7.47
C THR A 22 23.43 -4.10 -6.80
N GLU A 23 23.65 -2.86 -7.26
CA GLU A 23 24.65 -1.97 -6.67
C GLU A 23 24.34 -1.70 -5.20
N ARG A 24 23.07 -1.41 -4.90
CA ARG A 24 22.63 -1.16 -3.53
C ARG A 24 22.86 -2.37 -2.62
N ILE A 25 22.50 -3.59 -3.06
CA ILE A 25 22.73 -4.81 -2.28
C ILE A 25 24.21 -5.02 -2.01
N ILE A 26 25.08 -4.82 -3.02
CA ILE A 26 26.53 -4.94 -2.86
C ILE A 26 27.07 -3.93 -1.83
N GLU A 27 26.68 -2.67 -1.94
CA GLU A 27 27.05 -1.64 -0.97
C GLU A 27 26.58 -1.99 0.45
N MET A 28 25.32 -2.42 0.58
CA MET A 28 24.71 -2.78 1.86
C MET A 28 25.35 -4.02 2.49
N ILE A 29 25.83 -5.00 1.73
CA ILE A 29 26.64 -6.13 2.23
C ILE A 29 27.94 -5.59 2.85
N GLY A 30 28.59 -4.63 2.19
CA GLY A 30 29.78 -3.97 2.72
C GLY A 30 29.49 -3.22 4.03
N GLN A 31 28.43 -2.43 4.08
CA GLN A 31 28.02 -1.73 5.29
C GLN A 31 27.70 -2.69 6.44
N ALA A 32 26.93 -3.75 6.19
CA ALA A 32 26.61 -4.75 7.20
C ALA A 32 27.86 -5.35 7.85
N ARG A 33 28.86 -5.68 7.03
CA ARG A 33 30.14 -6.24 7.50
C ARG A 33 30.99 -5.21 8.24
N ASP A 34 31.24 -4.04 7.61
CA ASP A 34 32.29 -3.11 8.02
C ASP A 34 31.83 -2.10 9.07
N GLU A 35 30.55 -1.66 9.01
CA GLU A 35 30.00 -0.68 9.95
C GLU A 35 29.27 -1.33 11.13
N TYR A 36 28.51 -2.43 10.87
CA TYR A 36 27.73 -3.08 11.91
C TYR A 36 28.38 -4.34 12.48
N GLY A 37 29.47 -4.84 11.87
CA GLY A 37 30.17 -6.05 12.32
C GLY A 37 29.27 -7.28 12.27
N ALA A 38 28.34 -7.33 11.31
CA ALA A 38 27.42 -8.43 11.16
C ALA A 38 28.11 -9.66 10.52
N GLU A 39 27.78 -10.85 11.00
CA GLU A 39 28.17 -12.12 10.40
C GLU A 39 27.15 -12.61 9.38
N LEU A 40 25.90 -12.15 9.49
CA LEU A 40 24.81 -12.43 8.57
C LEU A 40 24.08 -11.15 8.18
N VAL A 41 23.89 -10.96 6.88
CA VAL A 41 23.00 -9.92 6.36
C VAL A 41 21.87 -10.56 5.56
N MET A 42 20.65 -10.06 5.72
CA MET A 42 19.51 -10.52 4.96
C MET A 42 18.77 -9.37 4.27
N PHE A 43 18.29 -9.65 3.06
CA PHE A 43 17.52 -8.75 2.21
C PHE A 43 16.09 -9.28 2.05
N PRO A 44 15.10 -8.42 1.73
CA PRO A 44 13.72 -8.84 1.55
C PRO A 44 13.54 -9.87 0.43
N GLU A 45 12.35 -10.47 0.39
CA GLU A 45 11.89 -11.33 -0.70
C GLU A 45 12.01 -10.61 -2.05
N LEU A 46 12.58 -11.27 -3.06
CA LEU A 46 12.79 -10.75 -4.41
C LEU A 46 13.53 -9.40 -4.48
N ALA A 47 14.43 -9.10 -3.54
CA ALA A 47 15.13 -7.81 -3.48
C ALA A 47 15.86 -7.45 -4.78
N VAL A 48 16.35 -8.42 -5.56
CA VAL A 48 17.04 -8.18 -6.84
C VAL A 48 16.09 -7.60 -7.89
N SER A 49 14.89 -8.15 -8.01
CA SER A 49 13.88 -7.71 -9.00
C SER A 49 12.95 -6.62 -8.48
N GLY A 50 12.87 -6.41 -7.15
CA GLY A 50 11.77 -5.77 -6.46
C GLY A 50 10.52 -6.64 -6.44
N TYR A 51 9.56 -6.37 -5.53
CA TYR A 51 8.32 -7.12 -5.38
C TYR A 51 7.08 -6.21 -5.51
N PRO A 52 6.01 -6.64 -6.25
CA PRO A 52 5.94 -7.82 -7.11
C PRO A 52 6.38 -7.49 -8.56
N PRO A 53 7.26 -8.31 -9.17
CA PRO A 53 7.75 -8.05 -10.53
C PRO A 53 6.75 -8.36 -11.64
N GLU A 54 5.68 -9.11 -11.37
CA GLU A 54 4.56 -9.36 -12.27
C GLU A 54 4.97 -9.92 -13.64
N ASP A 55 4.35 -9.42 -14.74
CA ASP A 55 4.64 -9.86 -16.11
C ASP A 55 6.08 -9.58 -16.59
N LEU A 56 6.92 -8.89 -15.81
CA LEU A 56 8.36 -8.82 -16.07
C LEU A 56 8.99 -10.21 -16.01
N LEU A 57 8.46 -11.11 -15.17
CA LEU A 57 8.91 -12.51 -15.07
C LEU A 57 8.66 -13.33 -16.33
N LEU A 58 7.77 -12.90 -17.23
CA LEU A 58 7.55 -13.54 -18.52
C LEU A 58 8.57 -13.12 -19.59
N ARG A 59 9.52 -12.24 -19.24
CA ARG A 59 10.54 -11.73 -20.12
C ARG A 59 11.87 -12.44 -19.90
N PRO A 60 12.37 -13.25 -20.84
CA PRO A 60 13.64 -13.97 -20.66
C PRO A 60 14.85 -13.03 -20.42
N GLY A 61 14.86 -11.84 -21.04
CA GLY A 61 15.89 -10.84 -20.81
C GLY A 61 15.94 -10.34 -19.37
N PHE A 62 14.78 -10.12 -18.75
CA PHE A 62 14.68 -9.70 -17.36
C PHE A 62 15.19 -10.78 -16.40
N LEU A 63 14.83 -12.03 -16.63
CA LEU A 63 15.33 -13.15 -15.83
C LEU A 63 16.83 -13.34 -15.97
N TYR A 64 17.37 -13.17 -17.19
CA TYR A 64 18.81 -13.20 -17.43
C TYR A 64 19.55 -12.07 -16.69
N GLU A 65 19.01 -10.84 -16.69
CA GLU A 65 19.55 -9.74 -15.90
C GLU A 65 19.59 -10.05 -14.40
N CYS A 66 18.53 -10.66 -13.86
CA CYS A 66 18.48 -11.10 -12.45
C CYS A 66 19.55 -12.17 -12.14
N GLU A 67 19.79 -13.10 -13.06
CA GLU A 67 20.83 -14.12 -12.91
C GLU A 67 22.24 -13.50 -12.91
N GLN A 68 22.52 -12.56 -13.84
CA GLN A 68 23.78 -11.82 -13.87
C GLN A 68 23.97 -10.96 -12.61
N ALA A 69 22.91 -10.35 -12.11
CA ALA A 69 22.91 -9.61 -10.85
C ALA A 69 23.31 -10.50 -9.67
N MET A 70 22.73 -11.69 -9.55
CA MET A 70 23.08 -12.65 -8.50
C MET A 70 24.54 -13.08 -8.56
N ALA A 71 25.07 -13.34 -9.74
CA ALA A 71 26.48 -13.67 -9.91
C ALA A 71 27.41 -12.54 -9.44
N ARG A 72 27.06 -11.28 -9.73
CA ARG A 72 27.81 -10.09 -9.28
C ARG A 72 27.73 -9.90 -7.77
N ILE A 73 26.53 -10.03 -7.19
CA ILE A 73 26.32 -9.90 -5.73
C ILE A 73 27.11 -11.01 -5.01
N ALA A 74 27.03 -12.25 -5.47
CA ALA A 74 27.79 -13.36 -4.90
C ALA A 74 29.30 -13.10 -4.95
N ALA A 75 29.85 -12.65 -6.09
CA ALA A 75 31.27 -12.34 -6.23
C ALA A 75 31.74 -11.24 -5.26
N ALA A 76 30.88 -10.27 -4.93
CA ALA A 76 31.15 -9.18 -4.00
C ALA A 76 30.99 -9.58 -2.51
N CYS A 77 30.23 -10.63 -2.21
CA CYS A 77 29.98 -11.11 -0.84
C CYS A 77 31.20 -11.83 -0.28
N ARG A 78 31.97 -11.16 0.59
CA ARG A 78 33.18 -11.72 1.22
C ARG A 78 33.29 -11.34 2.68
N GLY A 79 33.69 -12.31 3.52
CA GLY A 79 33.87 -12.11 4.96
C GLY A 79 32.53 -11.88 5.73
N ILE A 80 31.42 -12.23 5.13
CA ILE A 80 30.07 -12.18 5.68
C ILE A 80 29.22 -13.19 4.94
N THR A 81 28.16 -13.70 5.58
CA THR A 81 27.12 -14.48 4.89
C THR A 81 25.98 -13.55 4.50
N ALA A 82 25.45 -13.66 3.27
CA ALA A 82 24.29 -12.87 2.84
C ALA A 82 23.15 -13.77 2.37
N VAL A 83 21.91 -13.39 2.70
CA VAL A 83 20.68 -14.01 2.18
C VAL A 83 19.99 -13.00 1.27
N VAL A 84 19.84 -13.36 -0.02
CA VAL A 84 19.34 -12.46 -1.06
C VAL A 84 18.20 -13.12 -1.83
N GLY A 85 17.02 -12.47 -1.84
CA GLY A 85 15.83 -12.91 -2.59
C GLY A 85 15.90 -12.50 -4.07
N TRP A 86 15.55 -13.42 -4.99
CA TRP A 86 15.57 -13.20 -6.43
C TRP A 86 14.70 -14.19 -7.21
N PRO A 87 14.24 -13.86 -8.44
CA PRO A 87 13.55 -14.81 -9.31
C PRO A 87 14.57 -15.69 -10.02
N GLN A 88 14.57 -17.01 -9.73
CA GLN A 88 15.48 -17.97 -10.34
C GLN A 88 14.83 -18.67 -11.54
N ALA A 89 15.38 -18.46 -12.74
CA ALA A 89 15.01 -19.25 -13.91
C ALA A 89 15.73 -20.61 -13.92
N ALA A 90 15.01 -21.70 -14.21
CA ALA A 90 15.55 -23.02 -14.37
C ALA A 90 14.88 -23.70 -15.58
N GLY A 91 15.46 -23.55 -16.76
CA GLY A 91 14.86 -24.00 -18.02
C GLY A 91 13.58 -23.24 -18.33
N ALA A 92 12.44 -23.93 -18.35
CA ALA A 92 11.13 -23.36 -18.67
C ALA A 92 10.35 -22.86 -17.43
N VAL A 93 10.87 -23.11 -16.22
CA VAL A 93 10.20 -22.75 -14.96
C VAL A 93 10.93 -21.61 -14.26
N VAL A 94 10.19 -20.85 -13.45
CA VAL A 94 10.75 -19.76 -12.63
C VAL A 94 10.36 -20.01 -11.17
N TYR A 95 11.31 -19.83 -10.27
CA TYR A 95 11.10 -19.98 -8.84
C TYR A 95 11.26 -18.66 -8.11
N ASN A 96 10.40 -18.40 -7.13
CA ASN A 96 10.67 -17.41 -6.09
C ASN A 96 11.73 -18.01 -5.15
N ALA A 97 12.94 -17.48 -5.19
CA ALA A 97 14.09 -18.07 -4.53
C ALA A 97 14.83 -17.09 -3.63
N ALA A 98 15.55 -17.62 -2.65
CA ALA A 98 16.53 -16.88 -1.88
C ALA A 98 17.82 -17.70 -1.80
N SER A 99 18.95 -17.04 -2.04
CA SER A 99 20.27 -17.69 -2.05
C SER A 99 21.10 -17.25 -0.86
N VAL A 100 21.81 -18.22 -0.29
CA VAL A 100 22.87 -18.01 0.71
C VAL A 100 24.18 -17.80 -0.02
N LEU A 101 24.79 -16.63 0.20
CA LEU A 101 26.03 -16.21 -0.44
C LEU A 101 27.15 -16.17 0.59
N ARG A 102 28.30 -16.72 0.26
CA ARG A 102 29.49 -16.68 1.11
C ARG A 102 30.77 -16.74 0.26
N ASP A 103 31.76 -15.95 0.63
CA ASP A 103 33.12 -15.95 0.08
C ASP A 103 33.20 -15.92 -1.45
N GLY A 104 32.27 -15.20 -2.08
CA GLY A 104 32.21 -14.99 -3.52
C GLY A 104 31.40 -16.04 -4.29
N LEU A 105 30.70 -16.93 -3.60
CA LEU A 105 29.95 -18.03 -4.20
C LEU A 105 28.50 -18.05 -3.71
N VAL A 106 27.62 -18.63 -4.50
CA VAL A 106 26.30 -19.10 -4.07
C VAL A 106 26.50 -20.46 -3.41
N GLU A 107 26.32 -20.53 -2.08
CA GLU A 107 26.48 -21.75 -1.31
C GLU A 107 25.26 -22.66 -1.42
N GLN A 108 24.07 -22.08 -1.24
CA GLN A 108 22.79 -22.78 -1.33
C GLN A 108 21.73 -21.86 -1.91
N THR A 109 20.68 -22.44 -2.50
CA THR A 109 19.49 -21.71 -2.94
C THR A 109 18.24 -22.42 -2.45
N TYR A 110 17.40 -21.69 -1.71
CA TYR A 110 16.07 -22.14 -1.30
C TYR A 110 15.03 -21.63 -2.28
N ARG A 111 14.07 -22.46 -2.64
CA ARG A 111 12.93 -22.14 -3.48
C ARG A 111 11.66 -22.16 -2.64
N LYS A 112 10.89 -21.10 -2.69
CA LYS A 112 9.64 -20.92 -1.93
C LYS A 112 8.69 -22.08 -2.19
N ARG A 113 8.18 -22.69 -1.13
CA ARG A 113 7.32 -23.88 -1.20
C ARG A 113 5.84 -23.52 -1.28
N GLU A 114 5.44 -22.48 -0.53
CA GLU A 114 4.06 -22.02 -0.45
C GLU A 114 3.89 -20.73 -1.26
N LEU A 115 3.21 -20.85 -2.40
CA LEU A 115 2.96 -19.74 -3.31
C LEU A 115 1.55 -19.18 -3.07
N PRO A 116 1.41 -17.96 -2.50
CA PRO A 116 0.11 -17.36 -2.27
C PRO A 116 -0.57 -17.04 -3.60
N ASN A 117 -1.87 -17.39 -3.70
CA ASN A 117 -2.69 -17.14 -4.88
C ASN A 117 -4.10 -16.71 -4.47
N TYR A 118 -4.17 -15.75 -3.56
CA TYR A 118 -5.38 -15.17 -2.99
C TYR A 118 -5.19 -13.68 -2.74
N ALA A 119 -6.28 -12.93 -2.54
CA ALA A 119 -6.28 -11.49 -2.35
C ALA A 119 -5.47 -10.78 -3.45
N VAL A 120 -4.38 -10.09 -3.08
CA VAL A 120 -3.52 -9.36 -4.00
C VAL A 120 -2.46 -10.23 -4.68
N PHE A 121 -2.29 -11.46 -4.21
CA PHE A 121 -1.25 -12.35 -4.68
C PHE A 121 -1.69 -13.19 -5.89
N ASP A 122 -0.80 -13.31 -6.87
CA ASP A 122 -0.93 -14.14 -8.06
C ASP A 122 0.37 -14.93 -8.31
N GLU A 123 1.06 -15.39 -7.27
CA GLU A 123 2.39 -15.99 -7.43
C GLU A 123 2.38 -17.26 -8.29
N ARG A 124 1.32 -18.08 -8.22
CA ARG A 124 1.18 -19.28 -9.07
C ARG A 124 1.01 -19.00 -10.56
N ARG A 125 0.80 -17.76 -10.95
CA ARG A 125 0.81 -17.33 -12.35
C ARG A 125 2.23 -17.29 -12.92
N TYR A 126 3.23 -17.08 -12.06
CA TYR A 126 4.60 -16.76 -12.45
C TYR A 126 5.62 -17.75 -11.95
N PHE A 127 5.40 -18.32 -10.78
CA PHE A 127 6.33 -19.20 -10.11
C PHE A 127 5.81 -20.62 -10.01
N ASP A 128 6.75 -21.55 -10.10
CA ASP A 128 6.53 -22.98 -9.87
C ASP A 128 7.02 -23.39 -8.48
N VAL A 129 6.46 -24.48 -7.96
CA VAL A 129 6.98 -25.16 -6.76
C VAL A 129 8.01 -26.18 -7.21
N ASP A 130 9.17 -26.19 -6.57
CA ASP A 130 10.20 -27.21 -6.81
C ASP A 130 9.75 -28.55 -6.21
N PRO A 131 9.46 -29.58 -7.03
CA PRO A 131 9.01 -30.89 -6.54
C PRO A 131 10.08 -31.62 -5.71
N ASP A 132 11.36 -31.33 -5.96
CA ASP A 132 12.52 -31.88 -5.25
C ASP A 132 13.04 -30.91 -4.18
N GLY A 133 12.32 -29.80 -3.94
CA GLY A 133 12.70 -28.76 -2.98
C GLY A 133 12.72 -29.27 -1.55
N GLY A 134 13.85 -29.07 -0.87
CA GLY A 134 14.07 -29.44 0.52
C GLY A 134 14.28 -28.24 1.44
N SER A 135 14.57 -28.53 2.70
CA SER A 135 14.98 -27.51 3.67
C SER A 135 16.37 -26.97 3.33
N CYS A 136 16.54 -25.65 3.47
CA CYS A 136 17.84 -24.99 3.38
C CYS A 136 18.33 -24.67 4.78
N VAL A 137 19.42 -25.30 5.21
CA VAL A 137 20.08 -25.05 6.50
C VAL A 137 21.57 -24.85 6.24
N PHE A 138 22.10 -23.75 6.73
CA PHE A 138 23.50 -23.35 6.61
C PHE A 138 24.04 -22.95 7.98
N GLU A 139 25.33 -22.87 8.12
CA GLU A 139 25.97 -22.57 9.40
C GLU A 139 26.58 -21.17 9.42
N VAL A 140 26.36 -20.41 10.49
CA VAL A 140 27.06 -19.15 10.76
C VAL A 140 27.59 -19.19 12.19
N ASN A 141 28.90 -19.04 12.37
CA ASN A 141 29.59 -19.12 13.67
C ASN A 141 29.25 -20.40 14.48
N GLY A 142 29.06 -21.55 13.82
CA GLY A 142 28.68 -22.79 14.47
C GLY A 142 27.21 -22.91 14.86
N ILE A 143 26.38 -21.95 14.48
CA ILE A 143 24.92 -21.97 14.69
C ILE A 143 24.22 -22.36 13.40
N PRO A 144 23.40 -23.43 13.39
CA PRO A 144 22.62 -23.81 12.22
C PRO A 144 21.43 -22.88 12.01
N VAL A 145 21.42 -22.20 10.86
CA VAL A 145 20.41 -21.22 10.43
C VAL A 145 19.58 -21.81 9.29
N GLY A 146 18.26 -21.81 9.45
CA GLY A 146 17.31 -22.19 8.41
C GLY A 146 16.88 -20.99 7.57
N LEU A 147 16.48 -21.23 6.33
CA LEU A 147 15.93 -20.22 5.42
C LEU A 147 14.53 -20.63 4.95
N LEU A 148 13.56 -19.73 5.11
CA LEU A 148 12.22 -19.81 4.55
C LEU A 148 11.89 -18.49 3.85
N ILE A 149 10.85 -18.47 3.00
CA ILE A 149 10.40 -17.25 2.31
C ILE A 149 8.92 -17.00 2.61
N CYS A 150 8.64 -15.88 3.29
CA CYS A 150 7.33 -15.24 3.44
C CYS A 150 6.18 -16.21 3.77
N GLU A 151 5.40 -16.63 2.77
CA GLU A 151 4.20 -17.48 2.93
C GLU A 151 4.52 -18.84 3.57
N ASP A 152 5.74 -19.36 3.40
CA ASP A 152 6.15 -20.63 4.00
C ASP A 152 5.93 -20.65 5.52
N LEU A 153 6.07 -19.49 6.17
CA LEU A 153 5.90 -19.37 7.62
C LEU A 153 4.44 -19.47 8.08
N TRP A 154 3.47 -19.19 7.20
CA TRP A 154 2.05 -19.30 7.53
C TRP A 154 1.60 -20.76 7.65
N PHE A 155 2.37 -21.69 7.09
CA PHE A 155 2.16 -23.13 7.18
C PHE A 155 3.13 -23.76 8.19
N ALA A 156 2.67 -24.79 8.91
CA ALA A 156 3.50 -25.42 9.93
C ALA A 156 4.62 -26.28 9.33
N GLU A 157 4.37 -26.91 8.18
CA GLU A 157 5.22 -27.96 7.61
C GLU A 157 6.59 -27.45 7.13
N PRO A 158 6.72 -26.33 6.37
CA PRO A 158 8.02 -25.84 5.95
C PRO A 158 8.97 -25.54 7.10
N LEU A 159 8.45 -24.92 8.18
CA LEU A 159 9.25 -24.64 9.38
C LEU A 159 9.62 -25.92 10.12
N ALA A 160 8.68 -26.86 10.30
CA ALA A 160 8.95 -28.13 10.97
C ALA A 160 10.01 -28.97 10.25
N ASP A 161 9.98 -28.97 8.90
CA ASP A 161 11.00 -29.64 8.08
C ASP A 161 12.37 -28.99 8.28
N THR A 162 12.43 -27.67 8.27
CA THR A 162 13.67 -26.90 8.44
C THR A 162 14.29 -27.14 9.83
N VAL A 163 13.46 -27.20 10.88
CA VAL A 163 13.94 -27.53 12.24
C VAL A 163 14.37 -28.98 12.35
N ARG A 164 13.66 -29.92 11.72
CA ARG A 164 14.10 -31.34 11.63
C ARG A 164 15.43 -31.49 10.90
N ALA A 165 15.73 -30.63 9.95
CA ALA A 165 17.04 -30.57 9.29
C ALA A 165 18.14 -29.96 10.17
N GLY A 166 17.81 -29.47 11.37
CA GLY A 166 18.77 -29.02 12.39
C GLY A 166 18.77 -27.52 12.68
N ALA A 167 17.95 -26.71 12.04
CA ALA A 167 17.93 -25.26 12.26
C ALA A 167 17.53 -24.91 13.71
N GLN A 168 18.27 -23.99 14.32
CA GLN A 168 17.97 -23.39 15.64
C GLN A 168 17.40 -21.98 15.51
N LEU A 169 17.85 -21.25 14.50
CA LEU A 169 17.38 -19.94 14.09
C LEU A 169 16.86 -20.05 12.67
N VAL A 170 15.77 -19.35 12.34
CA VAL A 170 15.25 -19.31 10.97
C VAL A 170 15.17 -17.86 10.52
N VAL A 171 15.75 -17.54 9.37
CA VAL A 171 15.65 -16.25 8.73
C VAL A 171 14.59 -16.29 7.65
N VAL A 172 13.72 -15.26 7.62
CA VAL A 172 12.55 -15.24 6.73
C VAL A 172 12.47 -13.89 6.03
N PRO A 173 13.00 -13.76 4.80
CA PRO A 173 12.74 -12.62 3.94
C PRO A 173 11.29 -12.59 3.47
N ASN A 174 10.67 -11.40 3.52
CA ASN A 174 9.25 -11.22 3.20
C ASN A 174 9.01 -10.00 2.31
N ALA A 175 7.89 -10.06 1.59
CA ALA A 175 7.22 -8.94 0.93
C ALA A 175 5.71 -9.00 1.23
N SER A 176 5.38 -8.86 2.52
CA SER A 176 4.01 -8.91 3.03
C SER A 176 3.40 -7.51 3.02
N PRO A 177 2.37 -7.23 2.17
CA PRO A 177 1.77 -5.92 2.08
C PRO A 177 0.95 -5.58 3.34
N TYR A 178 0.91 -4.28 3.62
CA TYR A 178 0.12 -3.72 4.70
C TYR A 178 -1.38 -3.86 4.43
N GLU A 179 -2.09 -4.20 5.47
CA GLU A 179 -3.53 -3.96 5.63
C GLU A 179 -3.82 -3.76 7.13
N ARG A 180 -4.93 -3.11 7.44
CA ARG A 180 -5.33 -2.89 8.83
C ARG A 180 -5.45 -4.20 9.60
N GLY A 181 -4.77 -4.27 10.75
CA GLY A 181 -4.74 -5.47 11.61
C GLY A 181 -3.72 -6.54 11.18
N LYS A 182 -2.95 -6.33 10.12
CA LYS A 182 -1.96 -7.31 9.63
C LYS A 182 -0.81 -7.54 10.61
N HIS A 183 -0.37 -6.50 11.34
CA HIS A 183 0.67 -6.64 12.37
C HIS A 183 0.28 -7.70 13.40
N ALA A 184 -0.88 -7.56 14.02
CA ALA A 184 -1.36 -8.52 15.03
C ALA A 184 -1.51 -9.96 14.46
N GLN A 185 -1.87 -10.10 13.18
CA GLN A 185 -1.92 -11.41 12.54
C GLN A 185 -0.53 -12.01 12.35
N ARG A 186 0.46 -11.20 11.90
CA ARG A 186 1.87 -11.66 11.77
C ARG A 186 2.43 -12.08 13.11
N ASP A 187 2.25 -11.27 14.15
CA ASP A 187 2.72 -11.58 15.50
C ASP A 187 2.10 -12.88 16.05
N ALA A 188 0.81 -13.08 15.82
CA ALA A 188 0.13 -14.32 16.24
C ALA A 188 0.69 -15.55 15.52
N VAL A 189 0.97 -15.44 14.21
CA VAL A 189 1.59 -16.52 13.42
C VAL A 189 3.01 -16.79 13.92
N LEU A 190 3.84 -15.78 14.09
CA LEU A 190 5.21 -15.90 14.60
C LEU A 190 5.23 -16.57 15.98
N ALA A 191 4.41 -16.07 16.91
CA ALA A 191 4.30 -16.64 18.25
C ALA A 191 3.83 -18.11 18.25
N ALA A 192 2.94 -18.49 17.33
CA ALA A 192 2.50 -19.88 17.20
C ALA A 192 3.62 -20.74 16.62
N ARG A 193 4.24 -20.32 15.52
CA ARG A 193 5.29 -21.09 14.81
C ARG A 193 6.53 -21.31 15.66
N THR A 194 6.98 -20.28 16.40
CA THR A 194 8.14 -20.40 17.29
C THR A 194 7.85 -21.35 18.46
N ARG A 195 6.66 -21.26 19.10
CA ARG A 195 6.28 -22.21 20.17
C ARG A 195 6.18 -23.66 19.68
N GLU A 196 5.63 -23.88 18.49
CA GLU A 196 5.49 -25.22 17.90
C GLU A 196 6.83 -25.85 17.55
N SER A 197 7.77 -25.06 17.06
CA SER A 197 9.06 -25.53 16.56
C SER A 197 10.20 -25.44 17.58
N GLY A 198 10.12 -24.54 18.54
CA GLY A 198 11.20 -24.20 19.45
C GLY A 198 12.37 -23.42 18.80
N ALA A 199 12.24 -23.06 17.52
CA ALA A 199 13.23 -22.25 16.81
C ALA A 199 12.95 -20.76 16.96
N ALA A 200 14.00 -19.95 17.06
CA ALA A 200 13.89 -18.50 16.97
C ALA A 200 13.73 -18.05 15.50
N ILE A 201 13.07 -16.92 15.26
CA ILE A 201 12.79 -16.42 13.90
C ILE A 201 13.23 -14.96 13.78
N ALA A 202 14.00 -14.63 12.74
CA ALA A 202 14.25 -13.28 12.27
C ALA A 202 13.37 -13.03 11.04
N TYR A 203 12.32 -12.21 11.20
CA TYR A 203 11.33 -11.91 10.17
C TYR A 203 11.61 -10.52 9.59
N LEU A 204 12.19 -10.48 8.39
CA LEU A 204 12.44 -9.22 7.66
C LEU A 204 11.34 -8.97 6.65
N ASN A 205 10.69 -7.83 6.71
CA ASN A 205 9.72 -7.41 5.69
C ASN A 205 10.23 -6.22 4.88
N VAL A 206 9.90 -6.18 3.58
CA VAL A 206 10.17 -5.03 2.73
C VAL A 206 9.34 -3.82 3.17
N VAL A 207 9.84 -2.61 2.91
CA VAL A 207 9.12 -1.36 3.14
C VAL A 207 8.97 -0.59 1.83
N GLY A 208 7.87 0.16 1.68
CA GLY A 208 7.68 1.07 0.55
C GLY A 208 6.35 0.88 -0.18
N GLY A 209 6.04 1.81 -1.09
CA GLY A 209 4.86 1.76 -1.97
C GLY A 209 5.21 1.20 -3.34
N GLN A 210 4.38 0.30 -3.86
CA GLN A 210 4.47 -0.20 -5.23
C GLN A 210 3.07 -0.26 -5.84
N ASP A 211 2.78 0.69 -6.75
CA ASP A 211 1.46 0.86 -7.36
C ASP A 211 0.34 1.03 -6.32
N ALA A 212 -0.56 0.07 -6.19
CA ALA A 212 -1.60 0.07 -5.18
C ALA A 212 -1.18 -0.63 -3.86
N LEU A 213 -0.04 -1.31 -3.82
CA LEU A 213 0.45 -1.97 -2.62
C LEU A 213 1.33 -1.03 -1.80
N VAL A 214 1.23 -1.15 -0.48
CA VAL A 214 2.16 -0.51 0.45
C VAL A 214 2.66 -1.58 1.40
N PHE A 215 3.97 -1.64 1.57
CA PHE A 215 4.65 -2.54 2.48
C PHE A 215 5.10 -1.74 3.70
N ASP A 216 4.76 -2.24 4.86
CA ASP A 216 4.98 -1.54 6.11
C ASP A 216 6.36 -1.77 6.74
N GLY A 217 7.13 -2.73 6.23
CA GLY A 217 8.29 -3.18 6.97
C GLY A 217 7.85 -3.79 8.30
N ALA A 218 7.99 -3.05 9.39
CA ALA A 218 7.65 -3.51 10.74
C ALA A 218 8.23 -4.92 11.00
N SER A 219 9.51 -5.08 10.66
CA SER A 219 10.25 -6.32 10.84
C SER A 219 10.38 -6.64 12.32
N VAL A 220 10.32 -7.93 12.65
CA VAL A 220 10.31 -8.41 14.03
C VAL A 220 11.27 -9.58 14.21
N VAL A 221 11.64 -9.86 15.45
CA VAL A 221 12.28 -11.12 15.82
C VAL A 221 11.44 -11.84 16.87
N ALA A 222 11.51 -13.17 16.88
CA ALA A 222 10.75 -13.97 17.84
C ALA A 222 11.61 -15.07 18.43
N ASP A 223 11.58 -15.21 19.75
CA ASP A 223 12.25 -16.29 20.47
C ASP A 223 11.50 -17.60 20.33
N GLY A 224 12.18 -18.72 20.51
CA GLY A 224 11.60 -20.05 20.42
C GLY A 224 10.49 -20.36 21.43
N ASP A 225 10.28 -19.53 22.44
CA ASP A 225 9.18 -19.65 23.42
C ASP A 225 7.89 -18.91 22.99
N GLY A 226 7.91 -18.23 21.86
CA GLY A 226 6.79 -17.48 21.34
C GLY A 226 6.75 -16.00 21.72
N THR A 227 7.80 -15.49 22.35
CA THR A 227 7.93 -14.05 22.62
C THR A 227 8.31 -13.33 21.32
N VAL A 228 7.48 -12.40 20.88
CA VAL A 228 7.73 -11.57 19.70
C VAL A 228 8.21 -10.20 20.14
N HIS A 229 9.29 -9.73 19.53
CA HIS A 229 9.91 -8.45 19.81
C HIS A 229 9.79 -7.53 18.59
N PRO A 230 9.09 -6.37 18.68
CA PRO A 230 9.08 -5.35 17.63
C PRO A 230 10.52 -4.86 17.44
N ALA A 231 11.00 -4.91 16.23
CA ALA A 231 12.42 -4.69 15.98
C ALA A 231 12.68 -3.51 15.04
N ALA A 232 11.71 -3.16 14.19
CA ALA A 232 11.82 -2.06 13.24
C ALA A 232 10.54 -1.22 13.17
N ALA A 233 10.71 0.09 12.98
CA ALA A 233 9.62 1.03 12.79
C ALA A 233 8.86 0.74 11.49
N ALA A 234 7.53 0.91 11.52
CA ALA A 234 6.69 0.74 10.35
C ALA A 234 6.87 1.92 9.37
N PHE A 235 6.88 1.63 8.07
CA PHE A 235 7.00 2.56 6.95
C PHE A 235 8.30 3.37 6.88
N VAL A 236 9.37 2.90 7.54
CA VAL A 236 10.69 3.54 7.58
C VAL A 236 11.75 2.64 6.94
N ASP A 237 12.54 3.22 6.03
CA ASP A 237 13.75 2.56 5.51
C ASP A 237 14.82 2.58 6.59
N GLN A 238 15.27 1.43 7.07
CA GLN A 238 16.25 1.35 8.15
C GLN A 238 17.00 0.02 8.20
N TRP A 239 18.17 0.04 8.78
CA TRP A 239 18.85 -1.14 9.27
C TRP A 239 18.29 -1.58 10.62
N LEU A 240 18.11 -2.88 10.76
CA LEU A 240 17.85 -3.52 12.02
C LEU A 240 19.01 -4.47 12.30
N VAL A 241 19.75 -4.22 13.38
CA VAL A 241 20.86 -5.06 13.80
C VAL A 241 20.49 -5.73 15.10
N VAL A 242 20.43 -7.05 15.09
CA VAL A 242 20.07 -7.88 16.24
C VAL A 242 21.17 -8.89 16.52
N GLU A 243 21.29 -9.33 17.75
CA GLU A 243 22.23 -10.37 18.15
C GLU A 243 21.45 -11.58 18.69
N TYR A 244 21.76 -12.77 18.15
CA TYR A 244 21.18 -14.04 18.58
C TYR A 244 22.25 -14.86 19.32
N ASP A 245 21.90 -15.34 20.52
CA ASP A 245 22.73 -16.19 21.34
C ASP A 245 22.36 -17.67 21.11
N GLY A 246 23.30 -18.44 20.57
CA GLY A 246 23.11 -19.87 20.24
C GLY A 246 23.00 -20.80 21.46
N GLU A 247 23.47 -20.39 22.65
CA GLU A 247 23.35 -21.17 23.87
C GLU A 247 21.96 -21.03 24.49
N THR A 248 21.52 -19.79 24.68
CA THR A 248 20.19 -19.49 25.24
C THR A 248 19.07 -19.64 24.22
N ARG A 249 19.38 -19.64 22.92
CA ARG A 249 18.46 -19.65 21.78
C ARG A 249 17.50 -18.48 21.79
N ARG A 250 18.00 -17.29 22.16
CA ARG A 250 17.23 -16.06 22.27
C ARG A 250 17.94 -14.91 21.60
N PHE A 251 17.14 -13.95 21.17
CA PHE A 251 17.68 -12.66 20.79
C PHE A 251 18.10 -11.89 22.04
N MET A 252 19.29 -11.30 21.98
CA MET A 252 19.81 -10.49 23.08
C MET A 252 18.94 -9.23 23.25
N PRO A 253 18.77 -8.75 24.50
CA PRO A 253 18.04 -7.53 24.73
C PRO A 253 18.61 -6.38 23.90
N HIS A 254 17.82 -5.84 23.02
CA HIS A 254 18.11 -4.65 22.21
C HIS A 254 17.18 -3.53 22.68
N VAL A 255 17.53 -2.27 22.40
CA VAL A 255 16.57 -1.18 22.56
C VAL A 255 15.56 -1.35 21.40
N TRP A 256 14.48 -2.07 21.69
CA TRP A 256 13.40 -2.25 20.75
C TRP A 256 12.82 -0.87 20.43
N MET A 257 12.61 -0.57 19.17
CA MET A 257 12.13 0.75 18.75
C MET A 257 10.71 0.96 19.29
N ASP A 258 10.53 2.02 20.07
CA ASP A 258 9.20 2.55 20.33
C ASP A 258 8.76 3.32 19.07
N ASP A 259 7.80 2.77 18.35
CA ASP A 259 7.32 3.30 17.07
C ASP A 259 6.39 4.52 17.25
N GLY A 260 6.17 4.93 18.50
CA GLY A 260 5.25 6.01 18.85
C GLY A 260 3.78 5.58 18.70
N ASP A 261 2.98 6.39 17.99
CA ASP A 261 1.56 6.09 17.79
C ASP A 261 1.37 4.96 16.75
N GLU A 262 1.05 3.76 17.24
CA GLU A 262 0.68 2.57 16.44
C GLU A 262 -0.85 2.40 16.30
N SER A 263 -1.62 3.43 16.59
CA SER A 263 -3.06 3.39 16.34
C SER A 263 -3.36 3.06 14.87
N MET A 264 -4.51 2.46 14.62
CA MET A 264 -4.93 2.13 13.25
C MET A 264 -4.98 3.36 12.34
N ASP A 265 -5.27 4.54 12.90
CA ASP A 265 -5.30 5.80 12.16
C ASP A 265 -3.88 6.28 11.82
N ALA A 266 -2.93 6.19 12.75
CA ALA A 266 -1.53 6.51 12.51
C ALA A 266 -0.91 5.61 11.44
N LEU A 267 -1.14 4.31 11.53
CA LEU A 267 -0.64 3.34 10.55
C LEU A 267 -1.27 3.57 9.16
N ALA A 268 -2.59 3.79 9.09
CA ALA A 268 -3.26 4.08 7.83
C ALA A 268 -2.77 5.40 7.20
N TRP A 269 -2.54 6.44 8.02
CA TRP A 269 -1.95 7.69 7.57
C TRP A 269 -0.57 7.49 6.97
N ARG A 270 0.33 6.81 7.69
CA ARG A 270 1.69 6.49 7.21
C ARG A 270 1.66 5.64 5.94
N ALA A 271 0.75 4.67 5.84
CA ALA A 271 0.58 3.85 4.63
C ALA A 271 0.20 4.70 3.42
N VAL A 272 -0.81 5.58 3.54
CA VAL A 272 -1.25 6.43 2.43
C VAL A 272 -0.19 7.43 2.03
N THR A 273 0.46 8.10 2.98
CA THR A 273 1.53 9.08 2.70
C THR A 273 2.74 8.41 2.06
N ARG A 274 3.16 7.21 2.53
CA ARG A 274 4.21 6.41 1.90
C ARG A 274 3.81 5.99 0.49
N GLY A 275 2.57 5.58 0.27
CA GLY A 275 2.04 5.25 -1.06
C GLY A 275 2.13 6.43 -2.03
N ILE A 276 1.72 7.64 -1.64
CA ILE A 276 1.85 8.86 -2.46
C ILE A 276 3.32 9.15 -2.78
N GLN A 277 4.18 9.15 -1.76
CA GLN A 277 5.60 9.49 -1.88
C GLN A 277 6.31 8.56 -2.87
N ASP A 278 6.17 7.25 -2.67
CA ASP A 278 6.87 6.26 -3.49
C ASP A 278 6.29 6.16 -4.90
N TYR A 279 4.96 6.29 -5.07
CA TYR A 279 4.36 6.36 -6.40
C TYR A 279 4.90 7.56 -7.20
N CYS A 280 4.97 8.73 -6.58
CA CYS A 280 5.56 9.91 -7.21
C CYS A 280 7.03 9.71 -7.53
N ARG A 281 7.83 9.25 -6.57
CA ARG A 281 9.27 9.06 -6.70
C ARG A 281 9.62 8.05 -7.81
N LYS A 282 8.97 6.87 -7.79
CA LYS A 282 9.22 5.78 -8.75
C LYS A 282 8.79 6.13 -10.17
N ASN A 283 7.77 6.99 -10.33
CA ASN A 283 7.30 7.47 -11.64
C ASN A 283 7.91 8.83 -12.04
N GLY A 284 8.86 9.37 -11.29
CA GLY A 284 9.57 10.61 -11.62
C GLY A 284 8.79 11.90 -11.41
N PHE A 285 7.67 11.85 -10.70
CA PHE A 285 6.88 13.04 -10.36
C PHE A 285 7.46 13.77 -9.15
N LYS A 286 7.90 15.00 -9.34
CA LYS A 286 8.45 15.84 -8.27
C LYS A 286 7.41 16.75 -7.62
N LYS A 287 6.24 16.91 -8.24
CA LYS A 287 5.16 17.80 -7.81
C LYS A 287 3.82 17.10 -7.92
N VAL A 288 2.87 17.52 -7.09
CA VAL A 288 1.49 17.07 -7.14
C VAL A 288 0.51 18.24 -7.21
N TRP A 289 -0.61 18.00 -7.87
CA TRP A 289 -1.72 18.92 -8.02
C TRP A 289 -2.98 18.27 -7.45
N LEU A 290 -3.88 19.06 -6.87
CA LEU A 290 -5.21 18.59 -6.49
C LEU A 290 -6.24 19.70 -6.58
N GLY A 291 -7.49 19.33 -6.85
CA GLY A 291 -8.64 20.20 -6.69
C GLY A 291 -9.01 20.34 -5.22
N LEU A 292 -9.05 21.56 -4.70
CA LEU A 292 -9.41 21.82 -3.31
C LEU A 292 -10.80 22.48 -3.25
N SER A 293 -11.82 21.69 -2.91
CA SER A 293 -13.21 22.13 -2.89
C SER A 293 -13.64 22.82 -1.59
N GLY A 294 -12.84 22.71 -0.53
CA GLY A 294 -13.24 23.06 0.84
C GLY A 294 -14.07 21.98 1.54
N GLY A 295 -14.24 20.81 0.92
CA GLY A 295 -14.82 19.60 1.52
C GLY A 295 -13.77 18.73 2.18
N ILE A 296 -14.22 17.79 3.06
CA ILE A 296 -13.34 16.99 3.92
C ILE A 296 -12.39 16.09 3.13
N ASP A 297 -12.82 15.48 2.02
CA ASP A 297 -11.99 14.58 1.22
C ASP A 297 -10.79 15.32 0.62
N SER A 298 -11.04 16.43 -0.07
CA SER A 298 -9.99 17.25 -0.65
C SER A 298 -9.06 17.85 0.41
N ALA A 299 -9.60 18.20 1.58
CA ALA A 299 -8.82 18.68 2.72
C ALA A 299 -7.90 17.60 3.29
N LEU A 300 -8.39 16.37 3.41
CA LEU A 300 -7.58 15.24 3.86
C LEU A 300 -6.48 14.90 2.86
N VAL A 301 -6.80 14.85 1.55
CA VAL A 301 -5.80 14.61 0.49
C VAL A 301 -4.73 15.69 0.49
N LEU A 302 -5.10 16.96 0.69
CA LEU A 302 -4.12 18.05 0.79
C LEU A 302 -3.15 17.83 1.95
N ALA A 303 -3.64 17.50 3.14
CA ALA A 303 -2.80 17.25 4.30
C ALA A 303 -1.86 16.03 4.08
N MET A 304 -2.40 14.92 3.53
CA MET A 304 -1.60 13.75 3.18
C MET A 304 -0.53 14.04 2.12
N ALA A 305 -0.90 14.84 1.10
CA ALA A 305 0.04 15.23 0.04
C ALA A 305 1.20 16.08 0.58
N VAL A 306 0.92 16.99 1.52
CA VAL A 306 1.95 17.81 2.18
C VAL A 306 2.88 16.95 3.03
N ASP A 307 2.34 16.03 3.83
CA ASP A 307 3.15 15.13 4.65
C ASP A 307 4.00 14.17 3.79
N ALA A 308 3.52 13.80 2.59
CA ALA A 308 4.24 12.93 1.67
C ALA A 308 5.31 13.63 0.84
N MET A 309 5.05 14.86 0.37
CA MET A 309 5.84 15.51 -0.69
C MET A 309 6.52 16.81 -0.23
N GLY A 310 6.14 17.38 0.93
CA GLY A 310 6.50 18.74 1.33
C GLY A 310 5.59 19.80 0.69
N ALA A 311 5.26 20.85 1.44
CA ALA A 311 4.31 21.90 1.02
C ALA A 311 4.74 22.59 -0.29
N GLU A 312 6.04 22.76 -0.52
CA GLU A 312 6.63 23.40 -1.71
C GLU A 312 6.39 22.60 -2.99
N ASN A 313 6.11 21.31 -2.88
CA ASN A 313 5.85 20.42 -4.00
C ASN A 313 4.35 20.15 -4.23
N VAL A 314 3.47 20.77 -3.46
CA VAL A 314 2.03 20.64 -3.55
C VAL A 314 1.40 21.94 -4.05
N THR A 315 0.50 21.84 -5.03
CA THR A 315 -0.31 22.98 -5.49
C THR A 315 -1.78 22.62 -5.42
N ALA A 316 -2.54 23.35 -4.63
CA ALA A 316 -3.99 23.27 -4.54
C ALA A 316 -4.65 24.24 -5.52
N VAL A 317 -5.75 23.81 -6.15
CA VAL A 317 -6.50 24.62 -7.12
C VAL A 317 -7.96 24.69 -6.70
N ARG A 318 -8.46 25.89 -6.46
CA ARG A 318 -9.90 26.15 -6.35
C ARG A 318 -10.52 26.30 -7.74
N LEU A 319 -11.67 25.67 -7.92
CA LEU A 319 -12.39 25.64 -9.19
C LEU A 319 -13.86 26.09 -8.97
N PRO A 320 -14.07 27.38 -8.57
CA PRO A 320 -15.40 27.86 -8.22
C PRO A 320 -16.35 27.89 -9.41
N SER A 321 -17.61 27.55 -9.13
CA SER A 321 -18.78 27.78 -9.97
C SER A 321 -19.76 28.75 -9.26
N ARG A 322 -20.86 29.08 -9.93
CA ARG A 322 -21.98 29.84 -9.33
C ARG A 322 -22.61 29.17 -8.10
N TYR A 323 -22.45 27.87 -7.96
CA TYR A 323 -22.99 27.06 -6.85
C TYR A 323 -22.01 26.89 -5.67
N THR A 324 -20.76 27.32 -5.86
CA THR A 324 -19.74 27.19 -4.81
C THR A 324 -20.00 28.14 -3.67
N ALA A 325 -20.21 27.64 -2.47
CA ALA A 325 -20.43 28.46 -1.29
C ALA A 325 -19.20 29.32 -0.95
N GLY A 326 -19.40 30.55 -0.49
CA GLY A 326 -18.32 31.43 -0.03
C GLY A 326 -17.46 30.77 1.04
N LEU A 327 -18.11 30.12 2.02
CA LEU A 327 -17.45 29.39 3.09
C LEU A 327 -16.47 28.30 2.57
N SER A 328 -16.80 27.59 1.49
CA SER A 328 -15.91 26.58 0.90
C SER A 328 -14.61 27.20 0.39
N ASN A 329 -14.69 28.39 -0.20
CA ASN A 329 -13.52 29.14 -0.65
C ASN A 329 -12.64 29.61 0.52
N ASP A 330 -13.28 30.09 1.60
CA ASP A 330 -12.58 30.58 2.78
C ASP A 330 -11.86 29.44 3.52
N LEU A 331 -12.52 28.30 3.71
CA LEU A 331 -11.93 27.11 4.35
C LEU A 331 -10.77 26.52 3.54
N ALA A 332 -10.84 26.52 2.21
CA ALA A 332 -9.75 26.10 1.35
C ALA A 332 -8.53 27.05 1.51
N ALA A 333 -8.77 28.35 1.58
CA ALA A 333 -7.69 29.33 1.78
C ALA A 333 -7.07 29.21 3.19
N GLU A 334 -7.88 29.05 4.23
CA GLU A 334 -7.44 28.83 5.61
C GLU A 334 -6.52 27.60 5.71
N GLN A 335 -6.93 26.48 5.12
CA GLN A 335 -6.12 25.26 5.15
C GLN A 335 -4.79 25.40 4.40
N CYS A 336 -4.80 26.01 3.21
CA CYS A 336 -3.56 26.26 2.46
C CYS A 336 -2.60 27.18 3.24
N GLN A 337 -3.12 28.18 3.94
CA GLN A 337 -2.31 29.05 4.79
C GLN A 337 -1.70 28.25 5.98
N ALA A 338 -2.51 27.40 6.63
CA ALA A 338 -2.04 26.59 7.75
C ALA A 338 -0.93 25.60 7.34
N LEU A 339 -1.01 25.05 6.12
CA LEU A 339 -0.06 24.09 5.57
C LEU A 339 1.11 24.73 4.77
N GLY A 340 1.08 26.03 4.52
CA GLY A 340 2.09 26.71 3.69
C GLY A 340 2.01 26.34 2.20
N VAL A 341 0.85 25.93 1.70
CA VAL A 341 0.65 25.44 0.33
C VAL A 341 0.22 26.55 -0.59
N LYS A 342 0.74 26.56 -1.82
CA LYS A 342 0.30 27.46 -2.88
C LYS A 342 -1.14 27.15 -3.29
N LEU A 343 -2.01 28.15 -3.26
CA LEU A 343 -3.40 28.08 -3.69
C LEU A 343 -3.61 28.89 -4.98
N GLU A 344 -4.03 28.22 -6.04
CA GLU A 344 -4.47 28.84 -7.29
C GLU A 344 -6.01 28.86 -7.37
N ALA A 345 -6.56 29.74 -8.20
CA ALA A 345 -8.00 29.83 -8.42
C ALA A 345 -8.32 29.99 -9.92
N VAL A 346 -9.14 29.10 -10.45
CA VAL A 346 -9.58 29.10 -11.84
C VAL A 346 -11.09 28.89 -11.89
N SER A 347 -11.87 29.87 -12.33
CA SER A 347 -13.31 29.69 -12.49
C SER A 347 -13.64 28.72 -13.63
N ILE A 348 -14.56 27.78 -13.38
CA ILE A 348 -15.03 26.86 -14.42
C ILE A 348 -16.10 27.48 -15.32
N GLU A 349 -16.68 28.65 -14.95
CA GLU A 349 -17.83 29.25 -15.63
C GLU A 349 -17.63 29.46 -17.14
N PRO A 350 -16.47 29.97 -17.61
CA PRO A 350 -16.29 30.15 -19.06
C PRO A 350 -16.29 28.81 -19.82
N ALA A 351 -15.64 27.79 -19.29
CA ALA A 351 -15.60 26.47 -19.91
C ALA A 351 -16.98 25.79 -19.89
N PHE A 352 -17.64 25.80 -18.72
CA PHE A 352 -18.99 25.26 -18.55
C PHE A 352 -20.01 25.94 -19.49
N LYS A 353 -20.00 27.29 -19.54
CA LYS A 353 -20.88 28.06 -20.43
C LYS A 353 -20.63 27.70 -21.90
N GLY A 354 -19.38 27.64 -22.35
CA GLY A 354 -19.04 27.25 -23.71
C GLY A 354 -19.53 25.86 -24.09
N LEU A 355 -19.42 24.89 -23.16
CA LEU A 355 -19.97 23.55 -23.37
C LEU A 355 -21.48 23.55 -23.46
N MET A 356 -22.17 24.28 -22.59
CA MET A 356 -23.63 24.40 -22.62
C MET A 356 -24.13 25.08 -23.93
N GLU A 357 -23.45 26.15 -24.38
CA GLU A 357 -23.76 26.80 -25.65
C GLU A 357 -23.58 25.85 -26.85
N SER A 358 -22.52 25.06 -26.85
CA SER A 358 -22.22 24.07 -27.90
C SER A 358 -23.25 22.93 -27.96
N LEU A 359 -23.81 22.54 -26.82
CA LEU A 359 -24.77 21.46 -26.69
C LEU A 359 -26.23 21.90 -26.79
N ALA A 360 -26.50 23.22 -26.67
CA ALA A 360 -27.85 23.78 -26.66
C ALA A 360 -28.75 23.28 -27.80
N PRO A 361 -28.28 23.19 -29.08
CA PRO A 361 -29.13 22.67 -30.16
C PRO A 361 -29.53 21.20 -29.98
N MET A 362 -28.70 20.40 -29.30
CA MET A 362 -28.97 18.97 -29.04
C MET A 362 -29.83 18.76 -27.79
N PHE A 363 -29.86 19.72 -26.88
CA PHE A 363 -30.61 19.66 -25.63
C PHE A 363 -31.97 20.39 -25.73
N GLU A 364 -32.31 20.91 -26.90
CA GLU A 364 -33.59 21.58 -27.12
C GLU A 364 -34.78 20.68 -26.74
N GLY A 365 -35.67 21.17 -25.89
CA GLY A 365 -36.83 20.42 -25.40
C GLY A 365 -36.55 19.44 -24.25
N THR A 366 -35.32 19.33 -23.75
CA THR A 366 -34.99 18.54 -22.55
C THR A 366 -34.95 19.43 -21.30
N ALA A 367 -35.26 18.86 -20.15
CA ALA A 367 -35.07 19.53 -18.86
C ALA A 367 -33.66 19.30 -18.34
N PRO A 368 -33.04 20.26 -17.59
CA PRO A 368 -31.78 20.03 -16.89
C PRO A 368 -31.85 18.85 -15.95
N ASP A 369 -30.76 18.05 -15.90
CA ASP A 369 -30.63 16.88 -15.03
C ASP A 369 -29.18 16.71 -14.53
N VAL A 370 -28.79 15.50 -14.17
CA VAL A 370 -27.42 15.13 -13.75
C VAL A 370 -26.37 15.41 -14.84
N THR A 371 -26.77 15.64 -16.09
CA THR A 371 -25.85 15.92 -17.20
C THR A 371 -25.10 17.23 -16.97
N GLU A 372 -25.80 18.27 -16.56
CA GLU A 372 -25.22 19.58 -16.29
C GLU A 372 -24.33 19.58 -15.05
N GLU A 373 -24.68 18.79 -14.01
CA GLU A 373 -23.82 18.54 -12.85
C GLU A 373 -22.52 17.86 -13.30
N ASN A 374 -22.61 16.82 -14.12
CA ASN A 374 -21.45 16.10 -14.66
C ASN A 374 -20.58 16.97 -15.58
N LEU A 375 -21.15 17.90 -16.35
CA LEU A 375 -20.37 18.83 -17.16
C LEU A 375 -19.53 19.78 -16.31
N GLN A 376 -20.04 20.24 -15.15
CA GLN A 376 -19.24 21.02 -14.22
C GLN A 376 -18.06 20.20 -13.67
N SER A 377 -18.31 18.96 -13.23
CA SER A 377 -17.27 18.08 -12.72
C SER A 377 -16.18 17.80 -13.78
N ARG A 378 -16.59 17.53 -15.04
CA ARG A 378 -15.66 17.32 -16.16
C ARG A 378 -14.88 18.59 -16.52
N SER A 379 -15.51 19.76 -16.47
CA SER A 379 -14.81 21.05 -16.66
C SER A 379 -13.68 21.23 -15.64
N ARG A 380 -13.90 20.85 -14.38
CA ARG A 380 -12.86 20.84 -13.33
C ARG A 380 -11.74 19.86 -13.69
N GLY A 381 -12.08 18.64 -14.09
CA GLY A 381 -11.09 17.62 -14.49
C GLY A 381 -10.20 18.08 -15.64
N VAL A 382 -10.78 18.66 -16.69
CA VAL A 382 -10.02 19.19 -17.83
C VAL A 382 -9.05 20.30 -17.41
N ILE A 383 -9.50 21.25 -16.59
CA ILE A 383 -8.65 22.36 -16.11
C ILE A 383 -7.49 21.81 -15.25
N LEU A 384 -7.77 20.91 -14.31
CA LEU A 384 -6.74 20.33 -13.45
C LEU A 384 -5.70 19.55 -14.24
N MET A 385 -6.12 18.72 -15.21
CA MET A 385 -5.21 17.99 -16.08
C MET A 385 -4.38 18.91 -16.96
N ALA A 386 -4.97 20.00 -17.48
CA ALA A 386 -4.24 20.99 -18.27
C ALA A 386 -3.13 21.66 -17.45
N LEU A 387 -3.40 22.00 -16.18
CA LEU A 387 -2.40 22.57 -15.27
C LEU A 387 -1.29 21.56 -14.96
N ALA A 388 -1.65 20.33 -14.59
CA ALA A 388 -0.68 19.26 -14.31
C ALA A 388 0.23 18.97 -15.52
N ASN A 389 -0.34 18.92 -16.74
CA ASN A 389 0.42 18.70 -17.97
C ASN A 389 1.31 19.90 -18.31
N LYS A 390 0.82 21.13 -18.16
CA LYS A 390 1.56 22.34 -18.55
C LYS A 390 2.74 22.63 -17.64
N PHE A 391 2.55 22.42 -16.33
CA PHE A 391 3.57 22.79 -15.34
C PHE A 391 4.30 21.58 -14.75
N GLY A 392 3.99 20.39 -15.22
CA GLY A 392 4.50 19.12 -14.69
C GLY A 392 3.88 18.76 -13.35
N GLY A 393 3.83 17.48 -13.05
CA GLY A 393 3.33 16.93 -11.79
C GLY A 393 2.19 15.93 -11.97
N LEU A 394 1.87 15.23 -10.89
CA LEU A 394 0.80 14.25 -10.83
C LEU A 394 -0.47 14.90 -10.26
N LEU A 395 -1.61 14.70 -10.92
CA LEU A 395 -2.90 15.07 -10.36
C LEU A 395 -3.39 13.99 -9.40
N LEU A 396 -3.66 14.36 -8.14
CA LEU A 396 -4.29 13.50 -7.15
C LEU A 396 -5.81 13.66 -7.21
N THR A 397 -6.53 12.51 -7.17
CA THR A 397 -7.99 12.52 -7.03
C THR A 397 -8.39 12.54 -5.56
N THR A 398 -9.60 12.93 -5.25
CA THR A 398 -10.07 13.08 -3.87
C THR A 398 -11.25 12.17 -3.51
N GLY A 399 -11.66 11.29 -4.44
CA GLY A 399 -12.74 10.32 -4.19
C GLY A 399 -12.35 9.26 -3.16
N ASN A 400 -13.28 8.87 -2.31
CA ASN A 400 -13.11 7.88 -1.25
C ASN A 400 -13.78 6.54 -1.59
N LYS A 401 -13.52 5.49 -0.78
CA LYS A 401 -14.02 4.13 -1.00
C LYS A 401 -15.56 4.06 -1.06
N SER A 402 -16.27 4.81 -0.23
CA SER A 402 -17.74 4.84 -0.19
C SER A 402 -18.32 5.38 -1.51
N GLU A 403 -17.76 6.47 -2.01
CA GLU A 403 -18.17 7.08 -3.29
C GLU A 403 -17.87 6.16 -4.47
N TYR A 404 -16.68 5.58 -4.54
CA TYR A 404 -16.32 4.59 -5.57
C TYR A 404 -17.21 3.34 -5.49
N ALA A 405 -17.57 2.89 -4.28
CA ALA A 405 -18.41 1.72 -4.11
C ALA A 405 -19.78 1.88 -4.78
N VAL A 406 -20.47 2.99 -4.48
CA VAL A 406 -21.84 3.24 -4.98
C VAL A 406 -21.88 4.02 -6.30
N GLY A 407 -20.72 4.42 -6.83
CA GLY A 407 -20.59 5.15 -8.08
C GLY A 407 -21.04 6.62 -7.98
N TYR A 408 -21.02 7.19 -6.78
CA TYR A 408 -21.23 8.61 -6.55
C TYR A 408 -19.97 9.40 -6.95
N ALA A 409 -19.64 9.31 -8.22
CA ALA A 409 -18.46 9.87 -8.84
C ALA A 409 -18.69 10.09 -10.34
N THR A 410 -18.07 11.11 -10.90
CA THR A 410 -18.17 11.46 -12.32
C THR A 410 -16.91 11.02 -13.06
N ILE A 411 -17.08 10.10 -14.02
CA ILE A 411 -15.98 9.68 -14.90
C ILE A 411 -15.47 10.89 -15.69
N TYR A 412 -14.14 11.04 -15.73
CA TYR A 412 -13.43 12.17 -16.35
C TYR A 412 -13.69 13.52 -15.65
N GLY A 413 -14.37 13.51 -14.49
CA GLY A 413 -14.60 14.66 -13.64
C GLY A 413 -13.75 14.58 -12.36
N ASP A 414 -14.38 14.33 -11.22
CA ASP A 414 -13.75 14.14 -9.91
C ASP A 414 -12.90 12.87 -9.81
N MET A 415 -13.13 11.88 -10.69
CA MET A 415 -12.26 10.70 -10.85
C MET A 415 -10.99 10.98 -11.66
N CYS A 416 -10.80 12.20 -12.20
CA CYS A 416 -9.68 12.55 -13.05
C CYS A 416 -8.40 12.71 -12.23
N GLY A 417 -7.36 11.96 -12.56
CA GLY A 417 -6.06 12.03 -11.89
C GLY A 417 -5.24 10.75 -12.08
N GLY A 418 -4.01 10.77 -11.62
CA GLY A 418 -3.07 9.66 -11.77
C GLY A 418 -2.89 8.80 -10.51
N TYR A 419 -3.35 9.29 -9.35
CA TYR A 419 -3.33 8.54 -8.10
C TYR A 419 -4.49 8.96 -7.19
N ALA A 420 -5.08 8.00 -6.48
CA ALA A 420 -6.29 8.17 -5.67
C ALA A 420 -6.01 7.83 -4.18
N PRO A 421 -5.51 8.79 -3.38
CA PRO A 421 -5.08 8.53 -2.00
C PRO A 421 -6.16 7.93 -1.09
N LEU A 422 -7.42 8.33 -1.27
CA LEU A 422 -8.54 7.89 -0.42
C LEU A 422 -9.32 6.71 -1.01
N LYS A 423 -8.86 6.11 -2.13
CA LYS A 423 -9.61 5.07 -2.86
C LYS A 423 -10.04 3.90 -1.99
N ASP A 424 -9.27 3.57 -0.95
CA ASP A 424 -9.52 2.45 -0.04
C ASP A 424 -9.83 2.89 1.40
N LEU A 425 -10.28 4.13 1.59
CA LEU A 425 -10.76 4.67 2.86
C LEU A 425 -12.25 4.99 2.77
N TYR A 426 -13.05 4.42 3.67
CA TYR A 426 -14.47 4.77 3.80
C TYR A 426 -14.66 6.22 4.26
N LYS A 427 -15.81 6.83 3.97
CA LYS A 427 -16.10 8.22 4.37
C LYS A 427 -16.00 8.42 5.89
N THR A 428 -16.47 7.47 6.67
CA THR A 428 -16.35 7.48 8.13
C THR A 428 -14.88 7.47 8.58
N GLU A 429 -14.02 6.75 7.87
CA GLU A 429 -12.58 6.73 8.10
C GLU A 429 -11.89 8.03 7.69
N VAL A 430 -12.37 8.68 6.61
CA VAL A 430 -11.92 10.02 6.20
C VAL A 430 -12.16 11.02 7.33
N PHE A 431 -13.34 10.97 7.97
CA PHE A 431 -13.63 11.80 9.15
C PHE A 431 -12.74 11.44 10.35
N GLY A 432 -12.51 10.15 10.61
CA GLY A 432 -11.63 9.66 11.68
C GLY A 432 -10.20 10.19 11.51
N LEU A 433 -9.61 9.95 10.35
CA LEU A 433 -8.25 10.39 10.00
C LEU A 433 -8.10 11.92 10.02
N SER A 434 -9.11 12.67 9.59
CA SER A 434 -9.08 14.13 9.65
C SER A 434 -9.05 14.64 11.09
N LYS A 435 -9.80 14.02 11.99
CA LYS A 435 -9.77 14.33 13.43
C LYS A 435 -8.42 13.95 14.04
N TRP A 436 -7.95 12.72 13.77
CA TRP A 436 -6.66 12.23 14.25
C TRP A 436 -5.51 13.15 13.80
N ARG A 437 -5.44 13.54 12.52
CA ARG A 437 -4.38 14.41 11.99
C ARG A 437 -4.31 15.75 12.72
N ASN A 438 -5.45 16.27 13.15
CA ASN A 438 -5.50 17.52 13.93
C ASN A 438 -5.05 17.35 15.40
N THR A 439 -4.85 16.14 15.88
CA THR A 439 -4.26 15.88 17.21
C THR A 439 -2.74 15.73 17.16
N VAL A 440 -2.18 15.56 15.95
CA VAL A 440 -0.74 15.36 15.73
C VAL A 440 -0.09 16.67 15.28
N GLY A 441 1.10 17.00 15.83
CA GLY A 441 1.89 18.13 15.34
C GLY A 441 1.51 19.51 15.89
N GLY A 442 0.66 19.57 16.91
CA GLY A 442 0.35 20.77 17.71
C GLY A 442 -0.84 21.57 17.22
N ALA A 443 -0.77 22.28 16.08
CA ALA A 443 -1.90 23.07 15.56
C ALA A 443 -2.75 22.26 14.55
N PRO A 444 -4.09 22.42 14.56
CA PRO A 444 -4.96 21.84 13.54
C PRO A 444 -4.59 22.32 12.14
N VAL A 445 -4.43 21.39 11.20
CA VAL A 445 -4.12 21.69 9.79
C VAL A 445 -5.33 21.55 8.87
N ILE A 446 -6.39 20.87 9.33
CA ILE A 446 -7.69 20.78 8.66
C ILE A 446 -8.66 21.66 9.46
N PRO A 447 -9.26 22.72 8.88
CA PRO A 447 -10.14 23.60 9.62
C PRO A 447 -11.28 22.81 10.30
N PRO A 448 -11.58 23.04 11.59
CA PRO A 448 -12.64 22.31 12.30
C PRO A 448 -14.02 22.38 11.60
N ALA A 449 -14.31 23.49 10.94
CA ALA A 449 -15.55 23.67 10.18
C ALA A 449 -15.65 22.72 8.97
N VAL A 450 -14.52 22.30 8.37
CA VAL A 450 -14.50 21.27 7.31
C VAL A 450 -14.94 19.91 7.87
N ILE A 451 -14.50 19.58 9.08
CA ILE A 451 -14.80 18.29 9.72
C ILE A 451 -16.27 18.22 10.20
N SER A 452 -16.82 19.35 10.66
CA SER A 452 -18.19 19.40 11.21
C SER A 452 -19.28 19.64 10.16
N ARG A 453 -18.91 20.10 8.97
CA ARG A 453 -19.86 20.42 7.89
C ARG A 453 -20.41 19.15 7.25
N PRO A 454 -21.74 19.11 6.94
CA PRO A 454 -22.30 18.03 6.11
C PRO A 454 -21.65 17.96 4.72
N PRO A 455 -21.33 16.76 4.20
CA PRO A 455 -20.76 16.59 2.87
C PRO A 455 -21.71 17.04 1.76
N SER A 456 -21.14 17.70 0.74
CA SER A 456 -21.87 18.16 -0.45
C SER A 456 -20.95 18.26 -1.66
N ALA A 457 -21.45 17.89 -2.84
CA ALA A 457 -20.74 18.04 -4.11
C ALA A 457 -20.80 19.47 -4.68
N GLU A 458 -21.68 20.35 -4.17
CA GLU A 458 -21.87 21.75 -4.60
C GLU A 458 -22.05 21.93 -6.13
N LEU A 459 -22.77 21.02 -6.77
CA LEU A 459 -23.07 21.06 -8.22
C LEU A 459 -24.45 21.70 -8.53
N ARG A 460 -25.28 21.85 -7.50
CA ARG A 460 -26.61 22.52 -7.52
C ARG A 460 -26.88 23.23 -6.19
N GLU A 461 -27.91 24.06 -6.15
CA GLU A 461 -28.29 24.79 -4.94
C GLU A 461 -28.70 23.85 -3.79
N ASN A 462 -28.19 24.12 -2.59
CA ASN A 462 -28.49 23.39 -1.34
C ASN A 462 -28.31 21.88 -1.42
N GLN A 463 -27.42 21.39 -2.27
CA GLN A 463 -27.15 19.98 -2.43
C GLN A 463 -26.49 19.39 -1.19
N LEU A 464 -26.96 18.19 -0.77
CA LEU A 464 -26.31 17.33 0.23
C LEU A 464 -26.15 15.92 -0.34
N ASP A 465 -25.09 15.23 0.05
CA ASP A 465 -24.86 13.84 -0.37
C ASP A 465 -26.00 12.92 0.07
N GLN A 466 -26.61 13.22 1.21
CA GLN A 466 -27.77 12.49 1.78
C GLN A 466 -29.06 12.63 0.93
N ASP A 467 -29.13 13.57 -0.02
CA ASP A 467 -30.22 13.62 -0.99
C ASP A 467 -30.24 12.36 -1.88
N SER A 468 -29.06 11.78 -2.09
CA SER A 468 -28.84 10.64 -2.99
C SER A 468 -28.38 9.36 -2.29
N LEU A 469 -27.78 9.46 -1.11
CA LEU A 469 -27.16 8.36 -0.38
C LEU A 469 -27.76 8.22 1.03
N PRO A 470 -27.73 7.01 1.63
CA PRO A 470 -27.96 6.86 3.07
C PRO A 470 -26.93 7.66 3.88
N ALA A 471 -27.22 7.91 5.16
CA ALA A 471 -26.20 8.44 6.08
C ALA A 471 -24.93 7.58 6.03
N TYR A 472 -23.75 8.21 6.04
CA TYR A 472 -22.50 7.51 5.81
C TYR A 472 -22.21 6.41 6.85
N ASP A 473 -22.63 6.55 8.10
CA ASP A 473 -22.51 5.50 9.11
C ASP A 473 -23.25 4.21 8.70
N VAL A 474 -24.44 4.36 8.10
CA VAL A 474 -25.23 3.25 7.59
C VAL A 474 -24.64 2.70 6.30
N LEU A 475 -24.29 3.60 5.37
CA LEU A 475 -23.71 3.22 4.09
C LEU A 475 -22.42 2.43 4.27
N ASP A 476 -21.46 2.98 5.02
CA ASP A 476 -20.15 2.37 5.23
C ASP A 476 -20.26 1.05 6.02
N GLY A 477 -21.18 0.98 6.98
CA GLY A 477 -21.45 -0.25 7.70
C GLY A 477 -21.97 -1.38 6.81
N ILE A 478 -22.84 -1.08 5.82
CA ILE A 478 -23.29 -2.05 4.82
C ILE A 478 -22.14 -2.40 3.86
N LEU A 479 -21.41 -1.41 3.38
CA LEU A 479 -20.31 -1.61 2.44
C LEU A 479 -19.18 -2.45 3.05
N TYR A 480 -18.78 -2.17 4.30
CA TYR A 480 -17.78 -2.95 5.02
C TYR A 480 -18.16 -4.43 5.12
N ARG A 481 -19.43 -4.71 5.50
CA ARG A 481 -19.92 -6.09 5.57
C ARG A 481 -19.94 -6.78 4.21
N TYR A 482 -20.40 -6.06 3.18
CA TYR A 482 -20.52 -6.63 1.84
C TYR A 482 -19.18 -6.77 1.12
N ILE A 483 -18.29 -5.79 1.24
CA ILE A 483 -17.03 -5.75 0.49
C ILE A 483 -15.89 -6.42 1.26
N ASP A 484 -15.64 -5.98 2.51
CA ASP A 484 -14.48 -6.46 3.28
C ASP A 484 -14.75 -7.81 3.96
N GLN A 485 -15.99 -8.07 4.41
CA GLN A 485 -16.39 -9.31 5.06
C GLN A 485 -17.08 -10.31 4.12
N GLU A 486 -17.41 -9.94 2.89
CA GLU A 486 -18.10 -10.76 1.88
C GLU A 486 -19.45 -11.34 2.36
N GLN A 487 -20.11 -10.65 3.29
CA GLN A 487 -21.40 -11.06 3.80
C GLN A 487 -22.50 -10.95 2.74
N SER A 488 -23.39 -11.93 2.75
CA SER A 488 -24.59 -11.94 1.91
C SER A 488 -25.60 -10.86 2.38
N ARG A 489 -26.53 -10.53 1.48
CA ARG A 489 -27.68 -9.67 1.80
C ARG A 489 -28.39 -10.10 3.09
N THR A 490 -28.64 -11.40 3.24
CA THR A 490 -29.35 -11.96 4.38
C THR A 490 -28.61 -11.72 5.69
N GLU A 491 -27.30 -11.92 5.72
CA GLU A 491 -26.45 -11.68 6.88
C GLU A 491 -26.40 -10.20 7.27
N ILE A 492 -26.33 -9.31 6.26
CA ILE A 492 -26.34 -7.85 6.50
C ILE A 492 -27.67 -7.39 7.10
N VAL A 493 -28.79 -7.87 6.58
CA VAL A 493 -30.13 -7.57 7.15
C VAL A 493 -30.26 -8.16 8.56
N ALA A 494 -29.78 -9.38 8.80
CA ALA A 494 -29.77 -10.01 10.12
C ALA A 494 -28.90 -9.24 11.13
N ALA A 495 -27.91 -8.49 10.67
CA ALA A 495 -27.09 -7.61 11.51
C ALA A 495 -27.79 -6.28 11.90
N GLY A 496 -29.06 -6.08 11.49
CA GLY A 496 -29.91 -4.97 11.90
C GLY A 496 -30.04 -3.83 10.88
N TYR A 497 -29.52 -3.98 9.65
CA TYR A 497 -29.70 -2.99 8.60
C TYR A 497 -31.06 -3.14 7.91
N ASP A 498 -31.68 -2.02 7.54
CA ASP A 498 -32.96 -2.01 6.81
C ASP A 498 -32.82 -2.70 5.45
N ALA A 499 -33.71 -3.64 5.16
CA ALA A 499 -33.64 -4.46 3.95
C ALA A 499 -33.70 -3.65 2.64
N ALA A 500 -34.54 -2.60 2.59
CA ALA A 500 -34.66 -1.76 1.40
C ALA A 500 -33.41 -0.91 1.17
N VAL A 501 -32.78 -0.43 2.26
CA VAL A 501 -31.51 0.30 2.19
C VAL A 501 -30.39 -0.63 1.74
N VAL A 502 -30.30 -1.85 2.26
CA VAL A 502 -29.34 -2.87 1.83
C VAL A 502 -29.50 -3.15 0.34
N ASP A 503 -30.72 -3.45 -0.13
CA ASP A 503 -31.00 -3.72 -1.53
C ASP A 503 -30.56 -2.56 -2.46
N ARG A 504 -30.84 -1.33 -2.05
CA ARG A 504 -30.42 -0.13 -2.77
C ARG A 504 -28.91 -0.03 -2.86
N VAL A 505 -28.19 -0.20 -1.75
CA VAL A 505 -26.72 -0.10 -1.69
C VAL A 505 -26.07 -1.19 -2.55
N LEU A 506 -26.49 -2.45 -2.37
CA LEU A 506 -25.93 -3.57 -3.16
C LEU A 506 -26.18 -3.40 -4.68
N ARG A 507 -27.36 -2.88 -5.05
CA ARG A 507 -27.64 -2.53 -6.44
C ARG A 507 -26.69 -1.45 -6.95
N LEU A 508 -26.45 -0.37 -6.18
CA LEU A 508 -25.53 0.70 -6.57
C LEU A 508 -24.10 0.16 -6.74
N VAL A 509 -23.62 -0.67 -5.81
CA VAL A 509 -22.30 -1.31 -5.93
C VAL A 509 -22.18 -2.10 -7.22
N ARG A 510 -23.18 -2.91 -7.54
CA ARG A 510 -23.18 -3.74 -8.76
C ARG A 510 -23.14 -2.91 -10.04
N ILE A 511 -24.01 -1.94 -10.18
CA ILE A 511 -24.11 -1.14 -11.43
C ILE A 511 -22.96 -0.18 -11.62
N SER A 512 -22.13 0.05 -10.59
CA SER A 512 -20.99 0.97 -10.61
C SER A 512 -19.65 0.29 -10.90
N GLU A 513 -19.64 -1.02 -11.17
CA GLU A 513 -18.40 -1.78 -11.41
C GLU A 513 -17.58 -1.16 -12.56
N TRP A 514 -18.22 -0.80 -13.66
CA TRP A 514 -17.57 -0.21 -14.82
C TRP A 514 -16.91 1.15 -14.53
N LYS A 515 -17.45 1.93 -13.58
CA LYS A 515 -16.84 3.19 -13.13
C LYS A 515 -15.55 2.91 -12.35
N ARG A 516 -15.57 1.92 -11.46
CA ARG A 516 -14.38 1.55 -10.66
C ARG A 516 -13.20 1.12 -11.52
N HIS A 517 -13.44 0.46 -12.65
CA HIS A 517 -12.39 0.12 -13.61
C HIS A 517 -11.75 1.32 -14.33
N GLN A 518 -12.37 2.51 -14.23
CA GLN A 518 -11.82 3.77 -14.77
C GLN A 518 -11.08 4.59 -13.69
N ALA A 519 -11.07 4.13 -12.44
CA ALA A 519 -10.44 4.85 -11.34
C ALA A 519 -8.92 4.70 -11.36
N ALA A 520 -8.20 5.76 -11.01
CA ALA A 520 -6.76 5.74 -10.81
C ALA A 520 -6.34 4.70 -9.76
N PRO A 521 -5.10 4.18 -9.78
CA PRO A 521 -4.56 3.40 -8.68
C PRO A 521 -4.55 4.22 -7.39
N GLY A 522 -4.54 3.54 -6.24
CA GLY A 522 -4.47 4.18 -4.93
C GLY A 522 -4.07 3.14 -3.89
N PRO A 523 -3.53 3.57 -2.73
CA PRO A 523 -2.95 2.67 -1.75
C PRO A 523 -4.01 1.77 -1.12
N LYS A 524 -3.74 0.47 -1.09
CA LYS A 524 -4.56 -0.50 -0.37
C LYS A 524 -4.22 -0.43 1.12
N VAL A 525 -5.22 -0.21 1.95
CA VAL A 525 -5.10 -0.16 3.42
C VAL A 525 -6.13 -1.03 4.13
N SER A 526 -7.20 -1.43 3.45
CA SER A 526 -8.22 -2.32 3.99
C SER A 526 -7.98 -3.78 3.59
N ARG A 527 -8.73 -4.69 4.18
CA ARG A 527 -8.69 -6.11 3.82
C ARG A 527 -9.02 -6.34 2.35
N ARG A 528 -9.93 -5.54 1.77
CA ARG A 528 -10.40 -5.70 0.40
C ARG A 528 -10.67 -4.36 -0.27
N ALA A 529 -9.72 -3.92 -1.09
CA ALA A 529 -9.83 -2.71 -1.89
C ALA A 529 -10.52 -2.98 -3.25
N PHE A 530 -10.76 -1.93 -4.01
CA PHE A 530 -11.18 -2.02 -5.42
C PHE A 530 -9.97 -2.20 -6.34
N GLY A 531 -9.32 -3.36 -6.23
CA GLY A 531 -8.11 -3.75 -6.91
C GLY A 531 -8.14 -5.23 -7.31
N ARG A 532 -6.97 -5.88 -7.23
CA ARG A 532 -6.79 -7.29 -7.62
C ARG A 532 -7.55 -8.28 -6.76
N GLU A 533 -7.80 -7.95 -5.52
CA GLU A 533 -8.50 -8.79 -4.56
C GLU A 533 -10.01 -8.83 -4.78
N ARG A 534 -10.54 -7.97 -5.66
CA ARG A 534 -11.96 -7.92 -6.01
C ARG A 534 -12.13 -7.90 -7.53
N ARG A 535 -12.26 -9.11 -8.13
CA ARG A 535 -12.29 -9.34 -9.57
C ARG A 535 -13.71 -9.66 -10.07
N TYR A 536 -14.66 -8.79 -9.81
CA TYR A 536 -16.02 -8.96 -10.30
C TYR A 536 -16.09 -8.67 -11.81
N PRO A 537 -16.79 -9.52 -12.61
CA PRO A 537 -17.06 -9.20 -14.01
C PRO A 537 -17.88 -7.91 -14.10
N ILE A 538 -17.48 -7.00 -15.00
CA ILE A 538 -18.22 -5.74 -15.23
C ILE A 538 -19.62 -6.08 -15.76
N SER A 539 -19.69 -6.98 -16.75
CA SER A 539 -20.95 -7.44 -17.34
C SER A 539 -21.38 -8.74 -16.67
N ASN A 540 -22.23 -8.63 -15.64
CA ASN A 540 -22.75 -9.81 -14.97
C ASN A 540 -24.23 -9.62 -14.58
N GLY A 541 -24.96 -10.73 -14.52
CA GLY A 541 -26.38 -10.76 -14.16
C GLY A 541 -26.66 -11.15 -12.71
N TYR A 542 -25.64 -11.39 -11.90
CA TYR A 542 -25.81 -11.79 -10.50
C TYR A 542 -26.37 -10.64 -9.67
N LYS A 543 -27.44 -10.91 -8.92
CA LYS A 543 -28.15 -9.86 -8.17
C LYS A 543 -27.86 -9.82 -6.67
N GLY A 544 -27.03 -10.74 -6.17
CA GLY A 544 -26.67 -10.86 -4.77
C GLY A 544 -27.39 -12.00 -4.07
#